data_0c93c034397b4ebd519bdc75a2596772
#
_entry.id   0c93c034397b4ebd519bdc75a2596772
#
_cell.length_a   1.000
_cell.length_b   1.000
_cell.length_c   1.000
_cell.angle_alpha   90.00
_cell.angle_beta   90.00
_cell.angle_gamma   90.00
#
_symmetry.space_group_name_H-M   'P 1'
#
loop_
_entity.id
_entity.type
_entity.pdbx_description
1 polymer ?
#
loop_
_entity_poly.entity_id
_entity_poly.type
_entity_poly.pdbx_seq_one_letter_code
_entity_poly.pdbx_strand_id
1 'polypeptide(L)'
;MEKIALESLRLIAADYVSQQVINELRSEDIYSIKNSPNVHVNVVLASTDKGADNVNEILETHACTRRNVVITMNPELSIKKESDIFSILSFQADSNPYLELKKFLQLYNICIEKHGLLCFDLSDFSILIRGRNVISTHSYVYKKDITEALAHLKSIYIKENGRYILAITIANDYTDEMKEITLPEKITLPVGDYIETFPDKSLLYLTITIATPKTLTLFTSVPL
;
A
#
# COMPACT_ATOMS: atom_id res chain seq x y z
N MET A 1 8.41 -9.91 -13.43
CA MET A 1 7.64 -9.33 -12.31
C MET A 1 6.56 -10.34 -11.94
N GLU A 2 6.41 -10.68 -10.67
CA GLU A 2 5.42 -11.69 -10.25
C GLU A 2 4.00 -11.10 -10.42
N LYS A 3 3.08 -11.91 -10.94
CA LYS A 3 1.68 -11.52 -11.15
C LYS A 3 1.02 -11.21 -9.80
N ILE A 4 0.44 -10.03 -9.66
CA ILE A 4 -0.31 -9.63 -8.45
C ILE A 4 -1.73 -10.17 -8.59
N ALA A 5 -2.08 -11.16 -7.77
CA ALA A 5 -3.44 -11.65 -7.66
C ALA A 5 -4.09 -11.03 -6.42
N LEU A 6 -5.02 -10.11 -6.61
CA LEU A 6 -5.79 -9.49 -5.52
C LEU A 6 -7.16 -10.15 -5.42
N GLU A 7 -7.42 -10.81 -4.31
CA GLU A 7 -8.68 -11.51 -4.05
C GLU A 7 -9.63 -10.67 -3.19
N SER A 8 -9.07 -9.88 -2.27
CA SER A 8 -9.83 -9.07 -1.31
C SER A 8 -10.03 -7.62 -1.72
N LEU A 9 -9.35 -7.14 -2.78
CA LEU A 9 -9.42 -5.77 -3.27
C LEU A 9 -10.02 -5.70 -4.68
N ARG A 10 -10.94 -4.76 -4.90
CA ARG A 10 -11.53 -4.46 -6.21
C ARG A 10 -11.22 -3.03 -6.61
N LEU A 11 -10.69 -2.85 -7.85
CA LEU A 11 -10.56 -1.53 -8.48
C LEU A 11 -11.84 -1.19 -9.24
N ILE A 12 -12.32 0.04 -9.07
CA ILE A 12 -13.49 0.60 -9.74
C ILE A 12 -13.09 1.93 -10.37
N ALA A 13 -13.37 2.12 -11.64
CA ALA A 13 -13.10 3.38 -12.32
C ALA A 13 -14.26 4.36 -12.12
N ALA A 14 -13.97 5.60 -11.71
CA ALA A 14 -14.94 6.67 -11.62
C ALA A 14 -15.13 7.43 -12.94
N ASP A 15 -14.17 7.31 -13.87
CA ASP A 15 -14.17 7.96 -15.17
C ASP A 15 -13.44 7.12 -16.23
N TYR A 16 -13.50 7.58 -17.48
CA TYR A 16 -12.88 6.90 -18.61
C TYR A 16 -11.35 6.80 -18.48
N VAL A 17 -10.69 7.83 -17.96
CA VAL A 17 -9.21 7.84 -17.78
C VAL A 17 -8.81 6.79 -16.75
N SER A 18 -9.52 6.74 -15.63
CA SER A 18 -9.31 5.71 -14.60
C SER A 18 -9.57 4.30 -15.13
N GLN A 19 -10.55 4.12 -16.05
CA GLN A 19 -10.80 2.84 -16.71
C GLN A 19 -9.62 2.42 -17.60
N GLN A 20 -8.98 3.36 -18.30
CA GLN A 20 -7.79 3.08 -19.09
C GLN A 20 -6.64 2.60 -18.21
N VAL A 21 -6.42 3.26 -17.06
CA VAL A 21 -5.41 2.84 -16.06
C VAL A 21 -5.64 1.40 -15.60
N ILE A 22 -6.89 1.04 -15.28
CA ILE A 22 -7.22 -0.34 -14.87
C ILE A 22 -6.96 -1.34 -16.00
N ASN A 23 -7.31 -0.98 -17.24
CA ASN A 23 -7.07 -1.84 -18.40
C ASN A 23 -5.59 -2.04 -18.65
N GLU A 24 -4.77 -1.01 -18.49
CA GLU A 24 -3.32 -1.08 -18.61
C GLU A 24 -2.72 -2.01 -17.54
N LEU A 25 -3.11 -1.87 -16.27
CA LEU A 25 -2.69 -2.76 -15.19
C LEU A 25 -3.02 -4.24 -15.48
N ARG A 26 -4.18 -4.49 -16.11
CA ARG A 26 -4.58 -5.85 -16.53
C ARG A 26 -3.75 -6.37 -17.69
N SER A 27 -3.46 -5.51 -18.68
CA SER A 27 -2.68 -5.90 -19.88
C SER A 27 -1.23 -6.21 -19.56
N GLU A 28 -0.67 -5.58 -18.56
CA GLU A 28 0.69 -5.87 -18.07
C GLU A 28 0.76 -7.15 -17.20
N ASP A 29 -0.34 -7.87 -17.04
CA ASP A 29 -0.45 -9.05 -16.17
C ASP A 29 -0.12 -8.76 -14.69
N ILE A 30 -0.10 -7.47 -14.31
CA ILE A 30 0.26 -7.02 -12.97
C ILE A 30 -0.92 -7.21 -12.03
N TYR A 31 -2.14 -7.11 -12.56
CA TYR A 31 -3.35 -7.15 -11.80
C TYR A 31 -4.35 -8.15 -12.39
N SER A 32 -4.66 -9.19 -11.66
CA SER A 32 -5.79 -10.07 -11.97
C SER A 32 -6.87 -9.92 -10.91
N ILE A 33 -8.07 -9.56 -11.34
CA ILE A 33 -9.25 -9.69 -10.49
C ILE A 33 -9.70 -11.14 -10.60
N LYS A 34 -9.59 -11.89 -9.54
CA LYS A 34 -10.50 -13.01 -9.39
C LYS A 34 -11.85 -12.42 -8.99
N ASN A 35 -12.92 -12.79 -9.67
CA ASN A 35 -14.29 -12.52 -9.21
C ASN A 35 -14.50 -13.29 -7.89
N SER A 36 -13.90 -12.75 -6.83
CA SER A 36 -13.99 -13.35 -5.51
C SER A 36 -15.24 -12.81 -4.82
N PRO A 37 -16.09 -13.66 -4.22
CA PRO A 37 -17.15 -13.21 -3.34
C PRO A 37 -16.60 -12.52 -2.07
N ASN A 38 -15.30 -12.59 -1.84
CA ASN A 38 -14.63 -12.13 -0.63
C ASN A 38 -13.97 -10.75 -0.80
N VAL A 39 -14.54 -9.85 -1.61
CA VAL A 39 -14.03 -8.48 -1.70
C VAL A 39 -14.26 -7.75 -0.37
N HIS A 40 -13.18 -7.28 0.23
CA HIS A 40 -13.18 -6.57 1.50
C HIS A 40 -12.87 -5.07 1.35
N VAL A 41 -12.23 -4.68 0.24
CA VAL A 41 -11.84 -3.30 -0.03
C VAL A 41 -12.25 -2.92 -1.44
N ASN A 42 -13.01 -1.84 -1.58
CA ASN A 42 -13.22 -1.16 -2.86
C ASN A 42 -12.24 0.01 -2.96
N VAL A 43 -11.51 0.07 -4.06
CA VAL A 43 -10.66 1.20 -4.41
C VAL A 43 -11.25 1.86 -5.66
N VAL A 44 -11.82 3.04 -5.48
CA VAL A 44 -12.36 3.87 -6.57
C VAL A 44 -11.26 4.78 -7.07
N LEU A 45 -10.92 4.70 -8.34
CA LEU A 45 -9.92 5.57 -8.98
C LEU A 45 -10.65 6.74 -9.64
N ALA A 46 -10.25 7.98 -9.32
CA ALA A 46 -10.74 9.20 -9.94
C ALA A 46 -9.58 9.98 -10.57
N SER A 47 -9.67 10.29 -11.85
CA SER A 47 -8.63 10.97 -12.64
C SER A 47 -9.07 12.35 -13.14
N THR A 48 -10.37 12.62 -13.16
CA THR A 48 -10.98 13.85 -13.71
C THR A 48 -12.00 14.42 -12.74
N ASP A 49 -12.36 15.71 -12.89
CA ASP A 49 -13.41 16.35 -12.09
C ASP A 49 -14.74 15.59 -12.18
N LYS A 50 -15.11 15.12 -13.39
CA LYS A 50 -16.29 14.29 -13.58
C LYS A 50 -16.20 12.98 -12.79
N GLY A 51 -15.02 12.36 -12.73
CA GLY A 51 -14.77 11.18 -11.90
C GLY A 51 -14.95 11.51 -10.42
N ALA A 52 -14.42 12.65 -9.98
CA ALA A 52 -14.56 13.13 -8.61
C ALA A 52 -16.04 13.33 -8.20
N ASP A 53 -16.87 13.87 -9.10
CA ASP A 53 -18.31 14.05 -8.86
C ASP A 53 -19.06 12.71 -8.79
N ASN A 54 -18.63 11.70 -9.55
CA ASN A 54 -19.28 10.38 -9.60
C ASN A 54 -18.94 9.49 -8.38
N VAL A 55 -17.94 9.82 -7.58
CA VAL A 55 -17.43 8.93 -6.51
C VAL A 55 -18.52 8.51 -5.53
N ASN A 56 -19.36 9.45 -5.08
CA ASN A 56 -20.41 9.15 -4.09
C ASN A 56 -21.44 8.16 -4.65
N GLU A 57 -21.94 8.38 -5.87
CA GLU A 57 -22.88 7.48 -6.55
C GLU A 57 -22.29 6.07 -6.75
N ILE A 58 -21.02 5.99 -7.14
CA ILE A 58 -20.33 4.71 -7.30
C ILE A 58 -20.23 3.97 -5.97
N LEU A 59 -19.90 4.67 -4.89
CA LEU A 59 -19.79 4.07 -3.57
C LEU A 59 -21.15 3.62 -3.02
N GLU A 60 -22.24 4.34 -3.30
CA GLU A 60 -23.60 3.92 -2.95
C GLU A 60 -24.00 2.64 -3.69
N THR A 61 -23.67 2.55 -4.98
CA THR A 61 -24.02 1.39 -5.81
C THR A 61 -23.19 0.15 -5.49
N HIS A 62 -21.92 0.35 -5.15
CA HIS A 62 -20.94 -0.73 -4.94
C HIS A 62 -20.53 -0.87 -3.47
N ALA A 63 -21.34 -0.36 -2.55
CA ALA A 63 -21.01 -0.35 -1.13
C ALA A 63 -20.48 -1.72 -0.67
N CYS A 64 -19.18 -1.77 -0.44
CA CYS A 64 -18.62 -2.86 0.31
C CYS A 64 -18.87 -2.56 1.79
N THR A 65 -19.40 -3.54 2.50
CA THR A 65 -19.78 -3.39 3.91
C THR A 65 -18.59 -3.06 4.81
N ARG A 66 -17.36 -3.09 4.31
CA ARG A 66 -16.18 -3.03 5.19
C ARG A 66 -15.25 -1.86 4.95
N ARG A 67 -14.80 -1.56 3.71
CA ARG A 67 -13.83 -0.47 3.49
C ARG A 67 -13.91 0.08 2.07
N ASN A 68 -14.07 1.39 1.98
CA ASN A 68 -14.05 2.10 0.71
C ASN A 68 -12.89 3.11 0.72
N VAL A 69 -12.13 3.12 -0.35
CA VAL A 69 -10.98 3.99 -0.56
C VAL A 69 -11.15 4.69 -1.90
N VAL A 70 -10.94 5.98 -1.93
CA VAL A 70 -10.85 6.75 -3.17
C VAL A 70 -9.40 7.12 -3.38
N ILE A 71 -8.84 6.79 -4.53
CA ILE A 71 -7.50 7.23 -4.93
C ILE A 71 -7.63 8.25 -6.04
N THR A 72 -7.16 9.48 -5.79
CA THR A 72 -7.08 10.50 -6.81
C THR A 72 -5.80 10.30 -7.64
N MET A 73 -5.98 10.05 -8.94
CA MET A 73 -4.87 9.89 -9.88
C MET A 73 -4.27 11.24 -10.32
N ASN A 74 -4.97 12.34 -10.04
CA ASN A 74 -4.51 13.71 -10.18
C ASN A 74 -4.51 14.36 -8.79
N PRO A 75 -3.37 14.86 -8.28
CA PRO A 75 -3.27 15.43 -6.93
C PRO A 75 -4.10 16.74 -6.76
N GLU A 76 -4.46 17.41 -7.86
CA GLU A 76 -5.28 18.63 -7.84
C GLU A 76 -6.77 18.36 -7.68
N LEU A 77 -7.21 17.09 -7.84
CA LEU A 77 -8.62 16.74 -7.73
C LEU A 77 -9.15 16.90 -6.30
N SER A 78 -10.25 17.61 -6.19
CA SER A 78 -10.99 17.75 -4.93
C SER A 78 -12.19 16.83 -4.91
N ILE A 79 -12.15 15.81 -4.06
CA ILE A 79 -13.30 14.93 -3.81
C ILE A 79 -14.14 15.55 -2.70
N LYS A 80 -15.40 15.83 -2.98
CA LYS A 80 -16.38 16.21 -1.95
C LYS A 80 -16.74 14.98 -1.15
N LYS A 81 -16.35 14.97 0.12
CA LYS A 81 -16.66 13.87 1.03
C LYS A 81 -18.00 14.15 1.70
N GLU A 82 -19.04 13.43 1.30
CA GLU A 82 -20.38 13.58 1.88
C GLU A 82 -20.58 12.74 3.15
N SER A 83 -19.71 11.76 3.37
CA SER A 83 -19.80 10.88 4.56
C SER A 83 -18.43 10.36 4.98
N ASP A 84 -18.31 9.87 6.23
CA ASP A 84 -17.11 9.23 6.74
C ASP A 84 -16.93 7.77 6.28
N ILE A 85 -17.71 7.35 5.28
CA ILE A 85 -17.74 5.95 4.79
C ILE A 85 -16.47 5.58 4.04
N PHE A 86 -15.69 6.53 3.55
CA PHE A 86 -14.48 6.26 2.76
C PHE A 86 -13.29 7.14 3.11
N SER A 87 -12.11 6.64 2.80
CA SER A 87 -10.86 7.39 2.89
C SER A 87 -10.45 7.91 1.52
N ILE A 88 -9.79 9.07 1.49
CA ILE A 88 -9.28 9.69 0.26
C ILE A 88 -7.76 9.66 0.31
N LEU A 89 -7.15 9.07 -0.70
CA LEU A 89 -5.71 8.98 -0.87
C LEU A 89 -5.31 9.74 -2.12
N SER A 90 -4.27 10.54 -2.02
CA SER A 90 -3.64 11.22 -3.14
C SER A 90 -2.17 10.86 -3.20
N PHE A 91 -1.58 10.80 -4.38
CA PHE A 91 -0.14 10.65 -4.53
C PHE A 91 0.55 12.01 -4.40
N GLN A 92 1.86 12.00 -4.16
CA GLN A 92 2.66 13.24 -4.16
C GLN A 92 2.59 13.92 -5.54
N ALA A 93 2.53 15.25 -5.56
CA ALA A 93 2.33 16.04 -6.79
C ALA A 93 3.37 15.75 -7.88
N ASP A 94 4.62 15.52 -7.50
CA ASP A 94 5.73 15.26 -8.44
C ASP A 94 5.90 13.79 -8.81
N SER A 95 5.03 12.90 -8.32
CA SER A 95 5.11 11.48 -8.59
C SER A 95 4.35 11.09 -9.86
N ASN A 96 4.72 9.94 -10.45
CA ASN A 96 3.93 9.32 -11.51
C ASN A 96 2.79 8.50 -10.87
N PRO A 97 1.51 8.91 -10.99
CA PRO A 97 0.41 8.27 -10.28
C PRO A 97 0.22 6.80 -10.65
N TYR A 98 0.49 6.43 -11.91
CA TYR A 98 0.40 5.04 -12.36
C TYR A 98 1.45 4.14 -11.66
N LEU A 99 2.70 4.62 -11.57
CA LEU A 99 3.75 3.88 -10.88
C LEU A 99 3.49 3.78 -9.37
N GLU A 100 2.97 4.84 -8.76
CA GLU A 100 2.61 4.83 -7.33
C GLU A 100 1.42 3.89 -7.07
N LEU A 101 0.42 3.85 -7.95
CA LEU A 101 -0.67 2.88 -7.86
C LEU A 101 -0.15 1.44 -7.95
N LYS A 102 0.77 1.15 -8.88
CA LYS A 102 1.41 -0.18 -8.96
C LYS A 102 2.12 -0.56 -7.67
N LYS A 103 2.91 0.34 -7.10
CA LYS A 103 3.61 0.12 -5.83
C LYS A 103 2.62 -0.10 -4.67
N PHE A 104 1.54 0.69 -4.63
CA PHE A 104 0.47 0.54 -3.64
C PHE A 104 -0.18 -0.85 -3.73
N LEU A 105 -0.54 -1.31 -4.93
CA LEU A 105 -1.12 -2.63 -5.14
C LEU A 105 -0.14 -3.76 -4.81
N GLN A 106 1.14 -3.60 -5.11
CA GLN A 106 2.19 -4.55 -4.72
C GLN A 106 2.32 -4.64 -3.19
N LEU A 107 2.33 -3.50 -2.52
CA LEU A 107 2.36 -3.46 -1.06
C LEU A 107 1.13 -4.14 -0.45
N TYR A 108 -0.07 -3.81 -0.97
CA TYR A 108 -1.32 -4.43 -0.52
C TYR A 108 -1.26 -5.96 -0.65
N ASN A 109 -0.78 -6.46 -1.79
CA ASN A 109 -0.60 -7.89 -2.03
C ASN A 109 0.36 -8.53 -1.01
N ILE A 110 1.48 -7.87 -0.73
CA ILE A 110 2.47 -8.39 0.22
C ILE A 110 1.94 -8.39 1.65
N CYS A 111 1.24 -7.32 2.04
CA CYS A 111 0.83 -7.13 3.43
C CYS A 111 -0.49 -7.83 3.78
N ILE A 112 -1.41 -7.95 2.82
CA ILE A 112 -2.79 -8.41 3.07
C ILE A 112 -3.06 -9.78 2.44
N GLU A 113 -2.67 -9.97 1.17
CA GLU A 113 -3.01 -11.20 0.45
C GLU A 113 -2.01 -12.34 0.74
N LYS A 114 -0.76 -12.00 1.03
CA LYS A 114 0.25 -13.00 1.41
C LYS A 114 0.34 -13.05 2.93
N HIS A 115 0.18 -14.25 3.48
CA HIS A 115 0.39 -14.46 4.92
C HIS A 115 1.88 -14.26 5.24
N GLY A 116 2.16 -13.22 6.02
CA GLY A 116 3.52 -12.91 6.49
C GLY A 116 3.85 -13.58 7.83
N LEU A 117 5.12 -13.50 8.21
CA LEU A 117 5.60 -13.91 9.54
C LEU A 117 5.12 -12.95 10.63
N LEU A 118 4.98 -11.67 10.30
CA LEU A 118 4.33 -10.66 11.14
C LEU A 118 3.09 -10.19 10.39
N CYS A 119 1.93 -10.36 11.03
CA CYS A 119 0.65 -10.07 10.42
C CYS A 119 0.34 -8.58 10.47
N PHE A 120 0.11 -8.00 9.30
CA PHE A 120 -0.56 -6.73 9.11
C PHE A 120 -1.92 -7.04 8.50
N ASP A 121 -2.99 -6.66 9.16
CA ASP A 121 -4.34 -7.05 8.76
C ASP A 121 -5.13 -5.89 8.14
N LEU A 122 -6.36 -6.20 7.72
CA LEU A 122 -7.27 -5.21 7.15
C LEU A 122 -7.72 -4.14 8.15
N SER A 123 -7.63 -4.38 9.46
CA SER A 123 -7.93 -3.36 10.48
C SER A 123 -6.80 -2.36 10.57
N ASP A 124 -5.56 -2.84 10.57
CA ASP A 124 -4.35 -2.03 10.53
C ASP A 124 -4.32 -1.19 9.24
N PHE A 125 -4.64 -1.81 8.10
CA PHE A 125 -4.74 -1.09 6.83
C PHE A 125 -5.77 0.04 6.88
N SER A 126 -6.92 -0.17 7.52
CA SER A 126 -7.95 0.86 7.67
C SER A 126 -7.50 2.03 8.53
N ILE A 127 -6.74 1.75 9.60
CA ILE A 127 -6.18 2.81 10.45
C ILE A 127 -5.13 3.60 9.68
N LEU A 128 -4.27 2.89 8.94
CA LEU A 128 -3.20 3.48 8.13
C LEU A 128 -3.72 4.51 7.13
N ILE A 129 -4.80 4.20 6.41
CA ILE A 129 -5.34 5.02 5.32
C ILE A 129 -6.48 5.96 5.75
N ARG A 130 -6.89 5.94 7.01
CA ARG A 130 -8.08 6.64 7.50
C ARG A 130 -8.03 8.17 7.26
N GLY A 131 -9.08 8.71 6.64
CA GLY A 131 -9.24 10.15 6.39
C GLY A 131 -8.72 10.59 5.02
N ARG A 132 -8.19 11.80 4.94
CA ARG A 132 -7.54 12.35 3.74
C ARG A 132 -6.03 12.30 3.93
N ASN A 133 -5.32 11.62 3.03
CA ASN A 133 -3.89 11.43 3.17
C ASN A 133 -3.17 11.58 1.82
N VAL A 134 -1.95 12.08 1.86
CA VAL A 134 -0.97 11.90 0.79
C VAL A 134 -0.19 10.63 1.07
N ILE A 135 -0.11 9.77 0.07
CA ILE A 135 0.59 8.49 0.18
C ILE A 135 1.80 8.43 -0.76
N SER A 136 2.83 7.73 -0.33
CA SER A 136 3.95 7.34 -1.19
C SER A 136 4.51 5.98 -0.80
N THR A 137 5.17 5.32 -1.76
CA THR A 137 5.77 4.00 -1.54
C THR A 137 7.22 4.00 -2.03
N HIS A 138 8.13 3.75 -1.11
CA HIS A 138 9.58 3.68 -1.37
C HIS A 138 10.05 2.25 -1.18
N SER A 139 10.46 1.60 -2.26
CA SER A 139 10.86 0.19 -2.24
C SER A 139 12.25 0.01 -2.83
N TYR A 140 13.08 -0.71 -2.10
CA TYR A 140 14.47 -0.99 -2.48
C TYR A 140 14.74 -2.48 -2.42
N VAL A 141 15.33 -3.01 -3.49
CA VAL A 141 15.80 -4.40 -3.55
C VAL A 141 17.17 -4.47 -2.87
N TYR A 142 17.34 -5.43 -1.95
CA TYR A 142 18.63 -5.72 -1.36
C TYR A 142 19.07 -7.17 -1.65
N LYS A 143 20.38 -7.40 -1.78
CA LYS A 143 20.91 -8.73 -2.14
C LYS A 143 21.43 -9.49 -0.92
N LYS A 144 22.34 -8.90 -0.18
CA LYS A 144 23.03 -9.52 0.96
C LYS A 144 22.67 -8.87 2.28
N ASP A 145 22.65 -7.54 2.32
CA ASP A 145 22.53 -6.75 3.54
C ASP A 145 21.37 -5.76 3.41
N ILE A 146 20.50 -5.76 4.41
CA ILE A 146 19.36 -4.84 4.49
C ILE A 146 19.79 -3.39 4.75
N THR A 147 21.00 -3.19 5.27
CA THR A 147 21.54 -1.86 5.58
C THR A 147 21.67 -0.98 4.34
N GLU A 148 21.94 -1.58 3.17
CA GLU A 148 21.94 -0.85 1.89
C GLU A 148 20.57 -0.21 1.61
N ALA A 149 19.49 -0.98 1.77
CA ALA A 149 18.13 -0.48 1.56
C ALA A 149 17.71 0.52 2.66
N LEU A 150 18.10 0.29 3.91
CA LEU A 150 17.86 1.22 5.02
C LEU A 150 18.55 2.58 4.80
N ALA A 151 19.75 2.61 4.23
CA ALA A 151 20.44 3.85 3.92
C ALA A 151 19.63 4.74 2.96
N HIS A 152 18.94 4.15 1.99
CA HIS A 152 18.02 4.88 1.10
C HIS A 152 16.78 5.38 1.84
N LEU A 153 16.20 4.57 2.73
CA LEU A 153 15.01 4.97 3.49
C LEU A 153 15.30 6.09 4.50
N LYS A 154 16.51 6.17 5.04
CA LYS A 154 16.91 7.24 5.97
C LYS A 154 16.86 8.64 5.37
N SER A 155 16.86 8.77 4.03
CA SER A 155 16.71 10.07 3.36
C SER A 155 15.25 10.55 3.29
N ILE A 156 14.29 9.69 3.62
CA ILE A 156 12.87 10.00 3.56
C ILE A 156 12.47 10.74 4.84
N TYR A 157 11.84 11.89 4.65
CA TYR A 157 11.35 12.68 5.77
C TYR A 157 10.15 12.02 6.46
N ILE A 158 10.28 11.73 7.75
CA ILE A 158 9.24 11.13 8.59
C ILE A 158 8.51 12.23 9.35
N LYS A 159 7.20 12.39 9.13
CA LYS A 159 6.36 13.38 9.83
C LYS A 159 5.82 12.83 11.15
N GLU A 160 5.71 13.67 12.18
CA GLU A 160 5.22 13.29 13.52
C GLU A 160 3.85 12.59 13.53
N ASN A 161 2.90 13.07 12.71
CA ASN A 161 1.53 12.52 12.67
C ASN A 161 1.34 11.56 11.48
N GLY A 162 2.42 11.14 10.85
CA GLY A 162 2.40 10.18 9.75
C GLY A 162 2.06 8.78 10.22
N ARG A 163 1.55 7.97 9.29
CA ARG A 163 1.30 6.55 9.47
C ARG A 163 2.11 5.80 8.44
N TYR A 164 2.76 4.73 8.86
CA TYR A 164 3.80 4.06 8.10
C TYR A 164 3.64 2.56 8.13
N ILE A 165 4.04 1.89 7.05
CA ILE A 165 4.34 0.46 7.06
C ILE A 165 5.80 0.29 6.65
N LEU A 166 6.56 -0.43 7.43
CA LEU A 166 7.85 -0.98 7.03
C LEU A 166 7.66 -2.44 6.67
N ALA A 167 7.64 -2.75 5.38
CA ALA A 167 7.47 -4.10 4.86
C ALA A 167 8.82 -4.67 4.43
N ILE A 168 9.17 -5.83 4.99
CA ILE A 168 10.41 -6.54 4.70
C ILE A 168 10.07 -7.83 3.99
N THR A 169 10.62 -8.05 2.79
CA THR A 169 10.57 -9.37 2.17
C THR A 169 11.91 -10.07 2.35
N ILE A 170 11.88 -11.29 2.82
CA ILE A 170 13.05 -12.17 2.98
C ILE A 170 12.97 -13.34 2.03
N ALA A 171 14.12 -13.90 1.66
CA ALA A 171 14.14 -15.07 0.77
C ALA A 171 13.77 -16.36 1.53
N ASN A 172 13.34 -17.36 0.77
CA ASN A 172 12.91 -18.65 1.30
C ASN A 172 14.05 -19.49 1.91
N ASP A 173 15.30 -19.13 1.62
CA ASP A 173 16.51 -19.75 2.18
C ASP A 173 16.65 -19.62 3.71
N TYR A 174 15.81 -18.80 4.32
CA TYR A 174 15.74 -18.70 5.78
C TYR A 174 14.77 -19.70 6.44
N THR A 175 13.97 -20.45 5.66
CA THR A 175 12.90 -21.31 6.21
C THR A 175 13.39 -22.65 6.72
N ASP A 176 14.50 -23.19 6.20
CA ASP A 176 15.01 -24.51 6.59
C ASP A 176 15.70 -24.54 7.96
N GLU A 177 16.16 -23.39 8.44
CA GLU A 177 16.77 -23.26 9.76
C GLU A 177 15.81 -22.77 10.85
N MET A 178 14.61 -22.29 10.47
CA MET A 178 13.65 -21.68 11.37
C MET A 178 12.68 -22.72 11.96
N LYS A 179 13.15 -23.58 12.84
CA LYS A 179 12.27 -24.29 13.77
C LYS A 179 11.64 -23.36 14.84
N GLU A 180 12.22 -22.21 15.04
CA GLU A 180 11.68 -21.07 15.80
C GLU A 180 11.81 -19.82 14.92
N ILE A 181 10.74 -19.01 14.84
CA ILE A 181 10.66 -17.79 14.01
C ILE A 181 11.53 -16.69 14.63
N THR A 182 12.83 -16.86 14.63
CA THR A 182 13.79 -15.82 15.02
C THR A 182 14.41 -15.23 13.76
N LEU A 183 14.06 -13.98 13.47
CA LEU A 183 14.75 -13.25 12.41
C LEU A 183 16.23 -13.13 12.75
N PRO A 184 17.11 -13.31 11.75
CA PRO A 184 18.55 -13.14 11.97
C PRO A 184 18.88 -11.75 12.56
N GLU A 185 19.78 -11.68 13.53
CA GLU A 185 20.24 -10.42 14.14
C GLU A 185 20.69 -9.37 13.09
N LYS A 186 21.27 -9.82 11.99
CA LYS A 186 21.65 -8.96 10.86
C LYS A 186 20.47 -8.24 10.17
N ILE A 187 19.22 -8.65 10.46
CA ILE A 187 18.01 -7.96 10.02
C ILE A 187 17.43 -7.17 11.20
N THR A 188 17.30 -7.79 12.36
CA THR A 188 16.58 -7.21 13.51
C THR A 188 17.28 -5.98 14.06
N LEU A 189 18.62 -6.01 14.22
CA LEU A 189 19.37 -4.89 14.78
C LEU A 189 19.30 -3.63 13.90
N PRO A 190 19.66 -3.67 12.59
CA PRO A 190 19.57 -2.48 11.74
C PRO A 190 18.16 -1.94 11.56
N VAL A 191 17.15 -2.83 11.56
CA VAL A 191 15.73 -2.44 11.47
C VAL A 191 15.28 -1.79 12.77
N GLY A 192 15.69 -2.33 13.93
CA GLY A 192 15.43 -1.74 15.24
C GLY A 192 15.96 -0.31 15.32
N ASP A 193 17.25 -0.11 14.99
CA ASP A 193 17.87 1.21 14.97
C ASP A 193 17.13 2.21 14.03
N TYR A 194 16.60 1.71 12.92
CA TYR A 194 15.82 2.55 12.00
C TYR A 194 14.45 2.90 12.58
N ILE A 195 13.77 1.96 13.22
CA ILE A 195 12.46 2.17 13.86
C ILE A 195 12.57 3.23 14.96
N GLU A 196 13.65 3.25 15.73
CA GLU A 196 13.90 4.26 16.76
C GLU A 196 14.03 5.70 16.23
N THR A 197 14.23 5.86 14.90
CA THR A 197 14.27 7.20 14.28
C THR A 197 12.89 7.79 14.04
N PHE A 198 11.82 7.02 14.20
CA PHE A 198 10.46 7.51 13.99
C PHE A 198 9.99 8.35 15.18
N PRO A 199 9.30 9.48 14.93
CA PRO A 199 8.76 10.32 15.99
C PRO A 199 7.72 9.57 16.84
N ASP A 200 7.68 9.85 18.15
CA ASP A 200 6.78 9.19 19.12
C ASP A 200 5.28 9.27 18.76
N LYS A 201 4.87 10.31 18.02
CA LYS A 201 3.49 10.50 17.59
C LYS A 201 3.16 9.86 16.24
N SER A 202 4.13 9.25 15.60
CA SER A 202 3.90 8.49 14.37
C SER A 202 3.37 7.10 14.68
N LEU A 203 2.60 6.54 13.74
CA LEU A 203 2.16 5.15 13.82
C LEU A 203 2.95 4.33 12.81
N LEU A 204 3.71 3.37 13.29
CA LEU A 204 4.51 2.48 12.46
C LEU A 204 4.05 1.04 12.62
N TYR A 205 3.69 0.41 11.51
CA TYR A 205 3.48 -1.03 11.40
C TYR A 205 4.71 -1.69 10.78
N LEU A 206 5.06 -2.85 11.30
CA LEU A 206 6.09 -3.72 10.74
C LEU A 206 5.45 -4.99 10.18
N THR A 207 5.79 -5.36 8.97
CA THR A 207 5.39 -6.65 8.39
C THR A 207 6.59 -7.34 7.74
N ILE A 208 6.62 -8.66 7.83
CA ILE A 208 7.69 -9.49 7.28
C ILE A 208 7.07 -10.62 6.49
N THR A 209 7.46 -10.74 5.24
CA THR A 209 6.89 -11.74 4.31
C THR A 209 8.02 -12.48 3.59
N ILE A 210 7.80 -13.77 3.31
CA ILE A 210 8.71 -14.56 2.50
C ILE A 210 8.36 -14.36 1.03
N ALA A 211 9.25 -13.71 0.28
CA ALA A 211 9.07 -13.46 -1.15
C ALA A 211 10.40 -13.14 -1.85
N THR A 212 10.39 -13.28 -3.17
CA THR A 212 11.50 -12.87 -4.05
C THR A 212 11.02 -11.81 -5.03
N PRO A 213 11.78 -10.74 -5.30
CA PRO A 213 13.08 -10.42 -4.71
C PRO A 213 12.96 -9.97 -3.24
N LYS A 214 14.09 -10.01 -2.49
CA LYS A 214 14.17 -9.41 -1.16
C LYS A 214 14.04 -7.90 -1.29
N THR A 215 13.06 -7.32 -0.61
CA THR A 215 12.80 -5.87 -0.64
C THR A 215 12.62 -5.31 0.76
N LEU A 216 13.00 -4.06 0.91
CA LEU A 216 12.61 -3.22 2.03
C LEU A 216 11.74 -2.10 1.49
N THR A 217 10.52 -2.01 1.97
CA THR A 217 9.53 -1.04 1.49
C THR A 217 9.02 -0.21 2.65
N LEU A 218 9.12 1.11 2.53
CA LEU A 218 8.45 2.06 3.39
C LEU A 218 7.25 2.64 2.66
N PHE A 219 6.07 2.40 3.18
CA PHE A 219 4.85 3.11 2.78
C PHE A 219 4.58 4.24 3.76
N THR A 220 4.21 5.39 3.23
CA THR A 220 3.86 6.56 4.02
C THR A 220 2.42 6.97 3.75
N SER A 221 1.68 7.29 4.79
CA SER A 221 0.33 7.85 4.73
C SER A 221 0.28 9.05 5.67
N VAL A 222 0.32 10.24 5.08
CA VAL A 222 0.42 11.49 5.82
C VAL A 222 -0.89 12.24 5.72
N PRO A 223 -1.56 12.55 6.83
CA PRO A 223 -2.78 13.35 6.85
C PRO A 223 -2.58 14.73 6.20
N LEU A 224 -3.59 15.16 5.40
CA LEU A 224 -3.71 16.49 4.81
C LEU A 224 -4.29 17.49 5.80
#